data_ba75009ba0ca5d728b673cc2e6207609
#
_entry.id   ba75009ba0ca5d728b673cc2e6207609
#
_cell.length_a   1.000
_cell.length_b   1.000
_cell.length_c   1.000
_cell.angle_alpha   90.00
_cell.angle_beta   90.00
_cell.angle_gamma   90.00
#
_symmetry.space_group_name_H-M   'P 1'
#
loop_
_entity.id
_entity.type
_entity.pdbx_description
1 polymer ?
#
loop_
_entity_poly.entity_id
_entity_poly.type
_entity_poly.pdbx_seq_one_letter_code
_entity_poly.pdbx_strand_id
1 'polypeptide(L)'
;MKRAAIITASDSGYRGEREDLSGPAIREILEREGYEVISMDILPDDQVMLAGKLQEIADSEKAELILTTGGTGFSERDVTPEATEEVIERKVPGIPEAIRAYSMTITKRAMLSRATAGIRRKDTESSICRKS
;
A
#
# COMPACT_ATOMS: atom_id res chain seq x y z
N MET A 1 15.14 5.23 -13.94
CA MET A 1 13.79 5.55 -13.43
C MET A 1 13.37 4.53 -12.39
N LYS A 2 12.92 4.99 -11.24
CA LYS A 2 12.45 4.07 -10.20
C LYS A 2 11.07 3.54 -10.54
N ARG A 3 10.84 2.27 -10.21
CA ARG A 3 9.60 1.58 -10.53
C ARG A 3 8.72 1.44 -9.29
N ALA A 4 7.43 1.59 -9.48
CA ALA A 4 6.46 1.48 -8.40
C ALA A 4 5.32 0.56 -8.80
N ALA A 5 4.72 -0.09 -7.82
CA ALA A 5 3.51 -0.87 -7.97
C ALA A 5 2.46 -0.36 -7.01
N ILE A 6 1.20 -0.47 -7.39
CA ILE A 6 0.07 -0.02 -6.58
C ILE A 6 -0.87 -1.19 -6.35
N ILE A 7 -1.27 -1.40 -5.10
CA ILE A 7 -2.26 -2.40 -4.74
C ILE A 7 -3.40 -1.73 -4.00
N THR A 8 -4.61 -1.91 -4.49
CA THR A 8 -5.83 -1.44 -3.83
C THR A 8 -6.52 -2.64 -3.17
N ALA A 9 -6.73 -2.56 -1.86
CA ALA A 9 -7.47 -3.59 -1.12
C ALA A 9 -8.92 -3.14 -1.00
N SER A 10 -9.82 -3.82 -1.68
CA SER A 10 -11.25 -3.47 -1.69
C SER A 10 -12.07 -4.64 -2.20
N ASP A 11 -12.94 -5.19 -1.35
CA ASP A 11 -13.85 -6.26 -1.77
C ASP A 11 -14.77 -5.80 -2.89
N SER A 12 -15.38 -4.64 -2.75
CA SER A 12 -16.32 -4.11 -3.76
C SER A 12 -15.60 -3.75 -5.06
N GLY A 13 -14.40 -3.19 -4.96
CA GLY A 13 -13.59 -2.89 -6.15
C GLY A 13 -13.18 -4.15 -6.89
N TYR A 14 -12.81 -5.19 -6.15
CA TYR A 14 -12.41 -6.47 -6.74
C TYR A 14 -13.58 -7.13 -7.49
N ARG A 15 -14.78 -7.03 -6.94
CA ARG A 15 -15.99 -7.58 -7.59
C ARG A 15 -16.52 -6.71 -8.72
N GLY A 16 -15.93 -5.57 -8.97
CA GLY A 16 -16.38 -4.64 -9.99
C GLY A 16 -17.62 -3.84 -9.60
N GLU A 17 -18.01 -3.84 -8.33
CA GLU A 17 -19.19 -3.12 -7.83
C GLU A 17 -18.91 -1.65 -7.58
N ARG A 18 -17.64 -1.27 -7.50
CA ARG A 18 -17.22 0.09 -7.22
C ARG A 18 -15.99 0.41 -8.05
N GLU A 19 -15.95 1.63 -8.58
CA GLU A 19 -14.78 2.11 -9.31
C GLU A 19 -13.65 2.42 -8.33
N ASP A 20 -12.43 2.02 -8.68
CA ASP A 20 -11.24 2.35 -7.92
C ASP A 20 -10.77 3.76 -8.31
N LEU A 21 -10.93 4.72 -7.40
CA LEU A 21 -10.48 6.08 -7.61
C LEU A 21 -9.10 6.34 -6.99
N SER A 22 -8.74 5.56 -5.98
CA SER A 22 -7.49 5.75 -5.24
C SER A 22 -6.26 5.34 -6.04
N GLY A 23 -6.33 4.18 -6.71
CA GLY A 23 -5.21 3.68 -7.50
C GLY A 23 -4.77 4.66 -8.58
N PRO A 24 -5.69 5.10 -9.46
CA PRO A 24 -5.34 6.09 -10.49
C PRO A 24 -4.81 7.41 -9.93
N ALA A 25 -5.34 7.87 -8.80
CA ALA A 25 -4.86 9.09 -8.16
C ALA A 25 -3.42 8.95 -7.68
N ILE A 26 -3.09 7.81 -7.08
CA ILE A 26 -1.73 7.51 -6.64
C ILE A 26 -0.78 7.41 -7.83
N ARG A 27 -1.23 6.76 -8.90
CA ARG A 27 -0.44 6.63 -10.12
C ARG A 27 -0.05 7.99 -10.68
N GLU A 28 -1.00 8.92 -10.74
CA GLU A 28 -0.74 10.26 -11.25
C GLU A 28 0.35 10.96 -10.43
N ILE A 29 0.27 10.85 -9.10
CA ILE A 29 1.26 11.45 -8.21
C ILE A 29 2.63 10.80 -8.42
N LEU A 30 2.70 9.49 -8.50
CA LEU A 30 3.96 8.77 -8.68
C LEU A 30 4.61 9.11 -10.02
N GLU A 31 3.84 9.16 -11.08
CA GLU A 31 4.36 9.51 -12.40
C GLU A 31 4.90 10.94 -12.42
N ARG A 32 4.22 11.85 -11.73
CA ARG A 32 4.67 13.24 -11.58
C ARG A 32 6.00 13.31 -10.84
N GLU A 33 6.24 12.41 -9.90
CA GLU A 33 7.47 12.36 -9.11
C GLU A 33 8.58 11.53 -9.78
N GLY A 34 8.37 11.10 -11.01
CA GLY A 34 9.40 10.40 -11.78
C GLY A 34 9.42 8.89 -11.63
N TYR A 35 8.38 8.29 -11.05
CA TYR A 35 8.28 6.84 -10.99
C TYR A 35 7.60 6.28 -12.22
N GLU A 36 8.02 5.09 -12.61
CA GLU A 36 7.30 4.29 -13.60
C GLU A 36 6.39 3.32 -12.85
N VAL A 37 5.08 3.44 -13.04
CA VAL A 37 4.12 2.54 -12.40
C VAL A 37 4.01 1.28 -13.28
N ILE A 38 4.57 0.18 -12.80
CA ILE A 38 4.67 -1.05 -13.59
C ILE A 38 3.45 -1.95 -13.42
N SER A 39 2.67 -1.77 -12.37
CA SER A 39 1.45 -2.55 -12.17
C SER A 39 0.49 -1.84 -11.24
N MET A 40 -0.80 -2.11 -11.44
CA MET A 40 -1.88 -1.66 -10.57
C MET A 40 -2.82 -2.85 -10.41
N ASP A 41 -3.00 -3.30 -9.19
CA ASP A 41 -3.85 -4.44 -8.88
C ASP A 41 -4.93 -4.07 -7.88
N ILE A 42 -6.12 -4.61 -8.07
CA ILE A 42 -7.21 -4.50 -7.11
C ILE A 42 -7.42 -5.90 -6.55
N LEU A 43 -7.29 -6.06 -5.24
CA LEU A 43 -7.45 -7.34 -4.57
C LEU A 43 -8.56 -7.23 -3.52
N PRO A 44 -9.20 -8.35 -3.19
CA PRO A 44 -10.16 -8.33 -2.08
C PRO A 44 -9.45 -8.10 -0.76
N ASP A 45 -10.21 -7.76 0.27
CA ASP A 45 -9.67 -7.61 1.63
C ASP A 45 -9.40 -8.99 2.22
N ASP A 46 -8.38 -9.65 1.71
CA ASP A 46 -7.96 -11.00 2.07
C ASP A 46 -6.47 -10.97 2.39
N GLN A 47 -6.13 -11.30 3.62
CA GLN A 47 -4.77 -11.19 4.12
C GLN A 47 -3.79 -12.06 3.34
N VAL A 48 -4.18 -13.28 2.99
CA VAL A 48 -3.31 -14.21 2.26
C VAL A 48 -3.03 -13.69 0.86
N MET A 49 -4.05 -13.21 0.16
CA MET A 49 -3.88 -12.68 -1.19
C MET A 49 -3.05 -11.41 -1.20
N LEU A 50 -3.29 -10.51 -0.25
CA LEU A 50 -2.54 -9.26 -0.15
C LEU A 50 -1.07 -9.53 0.17
N ALA A 51 -0.80 -10.36 1.17
CA ALA A 51 0.57 -10.71 1.54
C ALA A 51 1.28 -11.42 0.39
N GLY A 52 0.61 -12.35 -0.29
CA GLY A 52 1.18 -13.06 -1.42
C GLY A 52 1.58 -12.13 -2.56
N LYS A 53 0.73 -11.16 -2.88
CA LYS A 53 1.02 -10.21 -3.96
C LYS A 53 2.16 -9.27 -3.59
N LEU A 54 2.17 -8.77 -2.35
CA LEU A 54 3.26 -7.94 -1.86
C LEU A 54 4.60 -8.67 -1.94
N GLN A 55 4.62 -9.92 -1.49
CA GLN A 55 5.82 -10.74 -1.51
C GLN A 55 6.28 -11.02 -2.93
N GLU A 56 5.37 -11.37 -3.81
CA GLU A 56 5.67 -11.63 -5.22
C GLU A 56 6.36 -10.44 -5.88
N ILE A 57 5.78 -9.25 -5.72
CA ILE A 57 6.33 -8.05 -6.34
C ILE A 57 7.71 -7.71 -5.76
N ALA A 58 7.85 -7.76 -4.44
CA ALA A 58 9.10 -7.43 -3.77
C ALA A 58 10.21 -8.42 -4.13
N ASP A 59 9.92 -9.71 -4.08
CA ASP A 59 10.93 -10.75 -4.29
C ASP A 59 11.33 -10.91 -5.75
N SER A 60 10.46 -10.57 -6.68
CA SER A 60 10.77 -10.60 -8.10
C SER A 60 11.53 -9.36 -8.57
N GLU A 61 11.75 -8.39 -7.67
CA GLU A 61 12.45 -7.14 -7.97
C GLU A 61 11.80 -6.33 -9.08
N LYS A 62 10.47 -6.49 -9.25
CA LYS A 62 9.73 -5.75 -10.27
C LYS A 62 9.62 -4.27 -9.96
N ALA A 63 9.59 -3.91 -8.68
CA ALA A 63 9.43 -2.52 -8.24
C ALA A 63 10.26 -2.25 -6.99
N GLU A 64 10.75 -1.04 -6.89
CA GLU A 64 11.48 -0.56 -5.72
C GLU A 64 10.52 -0.03 -4.64
N LEU A 65 9.32 0.37 -5.05
CA LEU A 65 8.31 0.93 -4.14
C LEU A 65 6.97 0.27 -4.39
N ILE A 66 6.32 -0.16 -3.33
CA ILE A 66 4.96 -0.68 -3.41
C ILE A 66 4.08 0.17 -2.51
N LEU A 67 3.05 0.78 -3.09
CA LEU A 67 2.07 1.55 -2.33
C LEU A 67 0.76 0.79 -2.28
N THR A 68 0.20 0.68 -1.07
CA THR A 68 -1.11 0.07 -0.88
C THR A 68 -2.11 1.13 -0.47
N THR A 69 -3.36 0.92 -0.82
CA THR A 69 -4.46 1.77 -0.38
C THR A 69 -5.64 0.90 0.01
N GLY A 70 -6.38 1.33 1.03
CA GLY A 70 -7.53 0.59 1.55
C GLY A 70 -7.18 -0.39 2.65
N GLY A 71 -8.19 -0.83 3.38
CA GLY A 71 -8.09 -1.91 4.35
C GLY A 71 -7.31 -1.61 5.62
N THR A 72 -7.29 -0.36 6.09
CA THR A 72 -6.52 0.01 7.29
C THR A 72 -7.38 0.52 8.45
N GLY A 73 -8.69 0.32 8.39
CA GLY A 73 -9.60 0.73 9.45
C GLY A 73 -9.78 -0.34 10.53
N PHE A 74 -10.93 -0.30 11.18
CA PHE A 74 -11.24 -1.18 12.33
C PHE A 74 -12.18 -2.33 11.98
N SER A 75 -12.60 -2.45 10.73
CA SER A 75 -13.43 -3.56 10.30
C SER A 75 -12.62 -4.86 10.33
N GLU A 76 -13.30 -5.98 10.55
CA GLU A 76 -12.65 -7.30 10.51
C GLU A 76 -12.05 -7.60 9.13
N ARG A 77 -12.60 -6.98 8.09
CA ARG A 77 -12.09 -7.13 6.72
C ARG A 77 -10.90 -6.22 6.43
N ASP A 78 -10.56 -5.29 7.33
CA ASP A 78 -9.44 -4.38 7.15
C ASP A 78 -8.16 -5.07 7.63
N VAL A 79 -7.47 -5.74 6.70
CA VAL A 79 -6.30 -6.59 7.00
C VAL A 79 -5.03 -6.18 6.27
N THR A 80 -5.02 -5.01 5.63
CA THR A 80 -3.82 -4.53 4.92
C THR A 80 -2.61 -4.37 5.83
N PRO A 81 -2.74 -3.81 7.06
CA PRO A 81 -1.58 -3.73 7.96
C PRO A 81 -1.04 -5.11 8.33
N GLU A 82 -1.91 -6.08 8.61
CA GLU A 82 -1.50 -7.42 8.96
C GLU A 82 -0.78 -8.11 7.79
N ALA A 83 -1.31 -7.97 6.58
CA ALA A 83 -0.67 -8.52 5.39
C ALA A 83 0.71 -7.90 5.15
N THR A 84 0.82 -6.58 5.34
CA THR A 84 2.09 -5.87 5.19
C THR A 84 3.10 -6.32 6.23
N GLU A 85 2.68 -6.44 7.49
CA GLU A 85 3.55 -6.87 8.59
C GLU A 85 4.10 -8.28 8.37
N GLU A 86 3.34 -9.17 7.73
CA GLU A 86 3.83 -10.50 7.38
C GLU A 86 4.98 -10.47 6.38
N VAL A 87 5.01 -9.47 5.52
CA VAL A 87 5.91 -9.43 4.36
C VAL A 87 7.16 -8.62 4.64
N ILE A 88 7.07 -7.56 5.42
CA ILE A 88 8.22 -6.71 5.70
C ILE A 88 9.18 -7.38 6.66
N GLU A 89 10.46 -7.12 6.48
CA GLU A 89 11.52 -7.64 7.34
C GLU A 89 11.92 -6.63 8.40
N ARG A 90 11.81 -5.34 8.08
CA ARG A 90 12.12 -4.27 9.02
C ARG A 90 11.07 -3.18 8.90
N LYS A 91 10.62 -2.67 10.02
CA LYS A 91 9.62 -1.60 10.05
C LYS A 91 10.24 -0.24 9.82
N VAL A 92 9.48 0.64 9.17
CA VAL A 92 9.85 2.04 9.00
C VAL A 92 8.70 2.89 9.54
N PRO A 93 8.57 3.00 10.87
CA PRO A 93 7.39 3.62 11.48
C PRO A 93 7.24 5.11 11.18
N GLY A 94 8.31 5.78 10.82
CA GLY A 94 8.24 7.21 10.50
C GLY A 94 7.37 7.53 9.30
N ILE A 95 7.27 6.62 8.31
CA ILE A 95 6.45 6.87 7.13
C ILE A 95 4.96 6.93 7.48
N PRO A 96 4.36 5.92 8.12
CA PRO A 96 2.95 6.02 8.49
C PRO A 96 2.69 7.11 9.53
N GLU A 97 3.63 7.39 10.42
CA GLU A 97 3.49 8.49 11.36
C GLU A 97 3.38 9.83 10.64
N ALA A 98 4.24 10.07 9.65
CA ALA A 98 4.21 11.30 8.86
C ALA A 98 2.92 11.44 8.06
N ILE A 99 2.46 10.33 7.45
CA ILE A 99 1.21 10.32 6.71
C ILE A 99 0.03 10.65 7.62
N ARG A 100 -0.03 10.02 8.80
CA ARG A 100 -1.09 10.29 9.77
C ARG A 100 -1.06 11.73 10.27
N ALA A 101 0.13 12.25 10.56
CA ALA A 101 0.29 13.62 11.02
C ALA A 101 -0.22 14.62 9.98
N TYR A 102 0.15 14.42 8.72
CA TYR A 102 -0.36 15.27 7.64
C TYR A 102 -1.86 15.16 7.49
N SER A 103 -2.37 13.92 7.49
CA SER A 103 -3.81 13.67 7.32
C SER A 103 -4.64 14.23 8.47
N MET A 104 -4.08 14.32 9.67
CA MET A 104 -4.73 14.95 10.83
C MET A 104 -5.04 16.43 10.59
N THR A 105 -4.31 17.08 9.72
CA THR A 105 -4.61 18.48 9.36
C THR A 105 -5.86 18.59 8.50
N ILE A 106 -6.31 17.49 7.91
CA ILE A 106 -7.47 17.42 7.03
C ILE A 106 -8.66 16.83 7.77
N THR A 107 -8.46 15.73 8.49
CA THR A 107 -9.51 15.06 9.27
C THR A 107 -8.92 14.38 10.50
N LYS A 108 -9.60 14.53 11.63
CA LYS A 108 -9.17 13.87 12.88
C LYS A 108 -9.30 12.34 12.79
N ARG A 109 -10.09 11.82 11.86
CA ARG A 109 -10.25 10.37 11.65
C ARG A 109 -8.93 9.71 11.21
N ALA A 110 -7.97 10.49 10.75
CA ALA A 110 -6.67 9.97 10.36
C ALA A 110 -5.97 9.23 11.49
N MET A 111 -6.24 9.60 12.76
CA MET A 111 -5.66 8.89 13.90
C MET A 111 -6.10 7.44 13.99
N LEU A 112 -7.20 7.08 13.32
CA LEU A 112 -7.73 5.71 13.33
C LEU A 112 -7.10 4.82 12.29
N SER A 113 -6.23 5.36 11.44
CA SER A 113 -5.51 4.56 10.44
C SER A 113 -4.48 3.68 11.11
N ARG A 114 -4.53 2.37 10.85
CA ARG A 114 -3.56 1.39 11.34
C ARG A 114 -2.46 1.11 10.32
N ALA A 115 -2.24 2.03 9.38
CA ALA A 115 -1.26 1.86 8.33
C ALA A 115 0.13 1.58 8.87
N THR A 116 0.89 0.78 8.16
CA THR A 116 2.26 0.43 8.48
C THR A 116 3.13 0.53 7.23
N ALA A 117 4.43 0.55 7.42
CA ALA A 117 5.38 0.59 6.33
C ALA A 117 6.65 -0.14 6.74
N GLY A 118 7.37 -0.65 5.75
CA GLY A 118 8.60 -1.36 6.04
C GLY A 118 9.40 -1.67 4.79
N ILE A 119 10.48 -2.38 4.99
CA ILE A 119 11.41 -2.77 3.95
C ILE A 119 11.46 -4.30 3.89
N ARG A 120 11.45 -4.81 2.67
CA ARG A 120 11.71 -6.22 2.41
C ARG A 120 12.86 -6.32 1.43
N ARG A 121 13.80 -7.23 1.73
CA ARG A 121 15.00 -7.50 0.95
C ARG A 121 16.06 -6.40 1.06
N LYS A 122 17.19 -6.79 1.58
CA LYS A 122 18.31 -5.88 1.84
C LYS A 122 18.98 -5.37 0.57
N ASP A 123 18.91 -6.15 -0.49
CA ASP A 123 19.62 -5.88 -1.74
C ASP A 123 18.85 -4.95 -2.66
N THR A 124 17.61 -4.69 -2.34
CA THR A 124 16.76 -3.81 -3.11
C THR A 124 16.22 -2.74 -2.16
N GLU A 125 16.04 -1.56 -2.68
CA GLU A 125 15.44 -0.47 -1.92
C GLU A 125 13.91 -0.59 -1.88
N SER A 126 13.41 -1.82 -1.94
CA SER A 126 11.96 -2.07 -1.93
C SER A 126 11.36 -1.63 -0.62
N SER A 127 10.43 -0.73 -0.70
CA SER A 127 9.67 -0.25 0.44
C SER A 127 8.21 -0.58 0.24
N ILE A 128 7.55 -1.04 1.30
CA ILE A 128 6.12 -1.28 1.29
C ILE A 128 5.51 -0.20 2.15
N CYS A 129 4.72 0.65 1.51
CA CYS A 129 4.15 1.82 2.17
C CYS A 129 2.69 1.95 1.77
N ARG A 130 1.87 2.45 2.69
CA ARG A 130 0.48 2.71 2.40
C ARG A 130 0.24 4.20 2.29
N LYS A 131 -0.59 4.58 1.34
CA LYS A 131 -1.10 5.93 1.25
C LYS A 131 -2.60 5.92 1.56
N SER A 132 -3.02 6.81 2.42
CA SER A 132 -4.44 6.99 2.74
C SER A 132 -5.14 7.90 1.73
#